data_8fa93f8283605652f0616a05dbdd02d5
#
_entry.id   8fa93f8283605652f0616a05dbdd02d5
#
_cell.length_a   1.000
_cell.length_b   1.000
_cell.length_c   1.000
_cell.angle_alpha   90.00
_cell.angle_beta   90.00
_cell.angle_gamma   90.00
#
_symmetry.space_group_name_H-M   'P 1'
#
loop_
_entity.id
_entity.type
_entity.pdbx_description
1 polymer ?
#
loop_
_entity_poly.entity_id
_entity_poly.type
_entity_poly.pdbx_seq_one_letter_code
_entity_poly.pdbx_strand_id
1 'polypeptide(L)'
;RKRKAHAKSRGGCRNCKIRRIKCDEAKPLCRRCKSFGVSCTYDRISSELQPFEECAFSVNASLSTAVSINQTVLGLLNDNLRQQSPGKPTFQLDDFDLGVLNTFHERSVLTLGVESTKYIYQQEGLRLAIKHPFLMHTALALTMTHSRSDRLSAKQTTREVYHWYQGVSQFNKKLSDPQLTSSERDAIWMTAAMLGCTTLAHVDSLDPEQSWPLNDPSPMDLAWLKLSNGKKEAWAIADLSRPDSTLRSFVTGPAIDDFVIKTTDLEAFKALPHEMVELCGLNSFSTPESNPYHVSAAGLGRLVPVESCQENILKFFAFLGHMTPEFQGLLEIRDPLAVLIMLWYQTLLGAGNGAQWYTKKRTLVETEAMIYYLERYHSHVPNMAKLLEFPK
;
A
#
# COMPACT_ATOMS: atom_id res chain seq x y z
N ARG A 1 31.66 1.68 7.26
CA ARG A 1 31.81 2.39 8.58
C ARG A 1 30.91 1.67 9.58
N LYS A 2 31.50 0.97 10.59
CA LYS A 2 30.73 0.33 11.68
C LYS A 2 29.86 1.38 12.37
N ARG A 3 28.54 1.13 12.44
CA ARG A 3 27.58 1.95 13.22
C ARG A 3 28.02 1.94 14.70
N LYS A 4 28.24 3.11 15.30
CA LYS A 4 28.45 3.25 16.74
C LYS A 4 27.20 2.77 17.46
N ALA A 5 27.33 1.77 18.31
CA ALA A 5 26.27 1.33 19.22
C ALA A 5 25.86 2.51 20.12
N HIS A 6 24.62 2.97 20.01
CA HIS A 6 24.10 4.04 20.87
C HIS A 6 23.46 3.43 22.11
N ALA A 7 23.85 3.91 23.29
CA ALA A 7 23.18 3.54 24.54
C ALA A 7 21.69 3.90 24.46
N LYS A 8 20.83 2.93 24.79
CA LYS A 8 19.37 3.14 24.84
C LYS A 8 19.06 4.13 25.95
N SER A 9 18.32 5.22 25.63
CA SER A 9 17.86 6.17 26.64
C SER A 9 16.83 5.52 27.55
N ARG A 10 17.16 5.32 28.85
CA ARG A 10 16.26 4.67 29.82
C ARG A 10 15.07 5.57 30.19
N GLY A 11 15.27 6.89 30.20
CA GLY A 11 14.25 7.91 30.50
C GLY A 11 13.46 8.42 29.31
N GLY A 12 13.69 7.89 28.11
CA GLY A 12 13.03 8.37 26.88
C GLY A 12 11.50 8.26 26.96
N CYS A 13 10.84 9.27 26.35
CA CYS A 13 9.37 9.30 26.27
C CYS A 13 8.85 8.06 25.52
N ARG A 14 7.58 7.75 25.78
CA ARG A 14 6.94 6.56 25.28
C ARG A 14 6.90 6.50 23.75
N ASN A 15 6.50 7.57 23.08
CA ASN A 15 6.40 7.60 21.62
C ASN A 15 7.75 7.39 20.93
N CYS A 16 8.85 7.88 21.50
CA CYS A 16 10.19 7.57 21.00
C CYS A 16 10.57 6.10 21.23
N LYS A 17 10.13 5.48 22.35
CA LYS A 17 10.36 4.06 22.61
C LYS A 17 9.58 3.16 21.66
N ILE A 18 8.32 3.46 21.40
CA ILE A 18 7.48 2.73 20.43
C ILE A 18 8.09 2.81 19.02
N ARG A 19 8.54 4.00 18.62
CA ARG A 19 9.17 4.25 17.31
C ARG A 19 10.63 3.82 17.23
N ARG A 20 11.19 3.25 18.33
CA ARG A 20 12.59 2.78 18.44
C ARG A 20 13.64 3.83 18.06
N ILE A 21 13.36 5.11 18.29
CA ILE A 21 14.25 6.23 18.01
C ILE A 21 14.82 6.79 19.33
N LYS A 22 16.02 7.40 19.25
CA LYS A 22 16.65 8.03 20.42
C LYS A 22 15.84 9.26 20.82
N CYS A 23 15.36 9.31 22.08
CA CYS A 23 14.74 10.46 22.70
C CYS A 23 15.82 11.38 23.29
N ASP A 24 15.62 12.70 23.14
CA ASP A 24 16.46 13.70 23.79
C ASP A 24 16.01 14.03 25.23
N GLU A 25 14.95 13.35 25.69
CA GLU A 25 14.40 13.40 27.05
C GLU A 25 13.99 14.82 27.53
N ALA A 26 13.90 15.78 26.61
CA ALA A 26 13.47 17.15 26.92
C ALA A 26 12.01 17.17 27.39
N LYS A 27 11.72 17.82 28.52
CA LYS A 27 10.38 18.02 29.08
C LYS A 27 9.92 19.46 28.86
N PRO A 28 8.64 19.71 28.66
CA PRO A 28 7.52 18.75 28.66
C PRO A 28 7.39 17.95 27.36
N LEU A 29 8.05 18.38 26.27
CA LEU A 29 7.92 17.85 24.93
C LEU A 29 9.31 17.64 24.32
N CYS A 30 9.70 16.40 24.02
CA CYS A 30 10.97 16.10 23.37
C CYS A 30 10.98 16.59 21.91
N ARG A 31 12.15 16.99 21.40
CA ARG A 31 12.29 17.51 20.02
C ARG A 31 11.77 16.54 18.96
N ARG A 32 11.93 15.23 19.17
CA ARG A 32 11.46 14.20 18.24
C ARG A 32 9.94 14.09 18.20
N CYS A 33 9.25 14.20 19.34
CA CYS A 33 7.80 14.25 19.37
C CYS A 33 7.27 15.57 18.80
N LYS A 34 7.91 16.69 19.15
CA LYS A 34 7.57 18.00 18.60
C LYS A 34 7.66 18.04 17.07
N SER A 35 8.76 17.54 16.51
CA SER A 35 8.96 17.52 15.05
C SER A 35 8.06 16.49 14.34
N PHE A 36 7.51 15.52 15.08
CA PHE A 36 6.62 14.51 14.52
C PHE A 36 5.14 14.77 14.80
N GLY A 37 4.81 15.86 15.53
CA GLY A 37 3.43 16.25 15.81
C GLY A 37 2.64 15.25 16.69
N VAL A 38 3.32 14.56 17.62
CA VAL A 38 2.67 13.62 18.54
C VAL A 38 2.87 14.00 19.99
N SER A 39 1.92 13.63 20.86
CA SER A 39 2.03 13.85 22.30
C SER A 39 3.29 13.21 22.88
N CYS A 40 3.88 13.87 23.88
CA CYS A 40 5.12 13.41 24.50
C CYS A 40 4.86 13.04 25.94
N THR A 41 4.48 11.79 26.19
CA THR A 41 4.22 11.27 27.54
C THR A 41 5.38 10.42 28.02
N TYR A 42 5.71 10.57 29.31
CA TYR A 42 6.72 9.77 29.98
C TYR A 42 6.13 8.69 30.89
N ASP A 43 4.78 8.64 30.94
CA ASP A 43 4.03 7.67 31.74
C ASP A 43 3.95 6.29 31.08
N ARG A 44 3.84 5.23 31.91
CA ARG A 44 3.99 3.84 31.46
C ARG A 44 2.69 3.12 31.08
N ILE A 45 1.54 3.82 31.12
CA ILE A 45 0.23 3.16 31.28
C ILE A 45 -0.57 2.90 29.97
N SER A 46 -0.23 3.39 28.82
CA SER A 46 -0.99 3.09 27.61
C SER A 46 -0.14 2.52 26.45
N SER A 47 -0.70 1.61 25.63
CA SER A 47 0.02 0.91 24.54
C SER A 47 -0.04 1.60 23.18
N GLU A 48 -0.74 2.71 23.04
CA GLU A 48 -1.01 3.37 21.77
C GLU A 48 -0.27 4.71 21.60
N LEU A 49 0.08 5.07 20.36
CA LEU A 49 0.53 6.40 19.99
C LEU A 49 -0.62 7.39 20.18
N GLN A 50 -0.43 8.39 21.06
CA GLN A 50 -1.44 9.44 21.24
C GLN A 50 -1.07 10.65 20.38
N PRO A 51 -2.01 11.15 19.54
CA PRO A 51 -1.84 12.44 18.86
C PRO A 51 -1.74 13.58 19.87
N PHE A 52 -1.15 14.69 19.45
CA PHE A 52 -1.10 15.91 20.27
C PHE A 52 -2.53 16.47 20.42
N GLU A 53 -2.99 16.72 21.64
CA GLU A 53 -4.36 17.19 21.92
C GLU A 53 -4.66 18.62 21.41
N GLU A 54 -3.62 19.37 20.99
CA GLU A 54 -3.75 20.77 20.54
C GLU A 54 -3.51 20.96 19.04
N CYS A 55 -3.97 20.07 18.18
CA CYS A 55 -4.08 20.38 16.76
C CYS A 55 -5.44 21.04 16.45
N ALA A 56 -5.80 22.08 17.19
CA ALA A 56 -6.77 23.04 16.72
C ALA A 56 -6.07 23.97 15.71
N PHE A 57 -6.22 23.67 14.41
CA PHE A 57 -5.82 24.60 13.36
C PHE A 57 -6.87 25.72 13.31
N SER A 58 -6.60 26.88 13.95
CA SER A 58 -7.37 28.08 13.73
C SER A 58 -6.91 28.74 12.44
N VAL A 59 -7.77 28.76 11.42
CA VAL A 59 -7.58 29.57 10.22
C VAL A 59 -8.45 30.81 10.34
N ASN A 60 -7.84 31.98 10.36
CA ASN A 60 -8.55 33.25 10.25
C ASN A 60 -9.18 33.37 8.86
N ALA A 61 -10.51 33.36 8.81
CA ALA A 61 -11.29 33.46 7.60
C ALA A 61 -11.69 34.93 7.33
N SER A 62 -11.46 35.36 6.12
CA SER A 62 -12.18 36.47 5.52
C SER A 62 -12.67 36.09 4.14
N LEU A 63 -13.99 36.20 3.97
CA LEU A 63 -14.76 36.52 2.76
C LEU A 63 -15.28 35.41 1.85
N SER A 64 -16.59 35.42 1.75
CA SER A 64 -17.55 35.37 0.61
C SER A 64 -18.56 34.21 0.65
N THR A 65 -19.66 34.28 -0.08
CA THR A 65 -20.79 33.35 -0.13
C THR A 65 -20.42 31.89 -0.38
N ALA A 66 -19.30 31.61 -1.05
CA ALA A 66 -18.74 30.27 -1.20
C ALA A 66 -18.29 29.66 0.15
N VAL A 67 -17.80 30.47 1.08
CA VAL A 67 -17.41 30.10 2.45
C VAL A 67 -18.61 29.54 3.22
N SER A 68 -19.81 30.06 3.02
CA SER A 68 -21.03 29.61 3.71
C SER A 68 -21.46 28.19 3.30
N ILE A 69 -21.36 27.84 2.03
CA ILE A 69 -21.72 26.50 1.52
C ILE A 69 -20.68 25.47 2.03
N ASN A 70 -19.40 25.78 1.93
CA ASN A 70 -18.34 24.90 2.42
C ASN A 70 -18.44 24.67 3.93
N GLN A 71 -18.73 25.69 4.72
CA GLN A 71 -18.94 25.55 6.17
C GLN A 71 -20.15 24.68 6.50
N THR A 72 -21.23 24.79 5.73
CA THR A 72 -22.41 23.93 5.91
C THR A 72 -22.08 22.47 5.60
N VAL A 73 -21.35 22.19 4.49
CA VAL A 73 -20.93 20.83 4.12
C VAL A 73 -19.98 20.26 5.17
N LEU A 74 -18.99 21.03 5.62
CA LEU A 74 -18.07 20.61 6.69
C LEU A 74 -18.80 20.34 8.00
N GLY A 75 -19.78 21.16 8.36
CA GLY A 75 -20.64 20.95 9.53
C GLY A 75 -21.32 19.58 9.48
N LEU A 76 -22.00 19.28 8.36
CA LEU A 76 -22.69 18.00 8.15
C LEU A 76 -21.71 16.80 8.17
N LEU A 77 -20.56 16.90 7.54
CA LEU A 77 -19.56 15.84 7.55
C LEU A 77 -18.99 15.61 8.96
N ASN A 78 -18.68 16.68 9.68
CA ASN A 78 -18.16 16.60 11.04
C ASN A 78 -19.19 16.05 12.03
N ASP A 79 -20.46 16.42 11.89
CA ASP A 79 -21.53 15.88 12.72
C ASP A 79 -21.74 14.38 12.48
N ASN A 80 -21.63 13.95 11.23
CA ASN A 80 -21.70 12.52 10.90
C ASN A 80 -20.52 11.75 11.53
N LEU A 81 -19.30 12.28 11.45
CA LEU A 81 -18.12 11.68 12.09
C LEU A 81 -18.28 11.58 13.61
N ARG A 82 -18.87 12.60 14.27
CA ARG A 82 -19.15 12.59 15.71
C ARG A 82 -20.17 11.53 16.10
N GLN A 83 -21.25 11.39 15.33
CA GLN A 83 -22.30 10.40 15.58
C GLN A 83 -21.78 8.96 15.53
N GLN A 84 -20.78 8.70 14.65
CA GLN A 84 -20.19 7.37 14.49
C GLN A 84 -19.08 7.05 15.51
N SER A 85 -18.66 8.02 16.31
CA SER A 85 -17.62 7.85 17.34
C SER A 85 -18.00 8.54 18.66
N PRO A 86 -19.13 8.18 19.28
CA PRO A 86 -19.60 8.85 20.49
C PRO A 86 -18.57 8.73 21.63
N GLY A 87 -18.29 9.85 22.28
CA GLY A 87 -17.41 9.92 23.46
C GLY A 87 -15.90 9.91 23.19
N LYS A 88 -15.47 9.98 21.93
CA LYS A 88 -14.06 10.17 21.58
C LYS A 88 -13.82 11.56 20.97
N PRO A 89 -12.66 12.19 21.22
CA PRO A 89 -12.29 13.38 20.48
C PRO A 89 -12.19 13.01 18.99
N THR A 90 -13.16 13.47 18.21
CA THR A 90 -13.18 13.25 16.76
C THR A 90 -12.36 14.31 16.07
N PHE A 91 -11.52 13.89 15.12
CA PHE A 91 -10.90 14.81 14.18
C PHE A 91 -11.99 15.61 13.46
N GLN A 92 -11.81 16.92 13.36
CA GLN A 92 -12.69 17.77 12.58
C GLN A 92 -12.03 18.03 11.21
N LEU A 93 -12.79 17.75 10.16
CA LEU A 93 -12.43 18.14 8.81
C LEU A 93 -12.47 19.67 8.72
N ASP A 94 -11.51 20.24 7.97
CA ASP A 94 -11.45 21.67 7.67
C ASP A 94 -11.52 21.91 6.13
N ASP A 95 -11.38 23.17 5.72
CA ASP A 95 -11.43 23.55 4.31
C ASP A 95 -10.34 22.87 3.47
N PHE A 96 -9.18 22.58 4.06
CA PHE A 96 -8.12 21.85 3.38
C PHE A 96 -8.57 20.42 3.08
N ASP A 97 -9.16 19.72 4.05
CA ASP A 97 -9.66 18.36 3.86
C ASP A 97 -10.78 18.32 2.83
N LEU A 98 -11.65 19.33 2.81
CA LEU A 98 -12.69 19.44 1.77
C LEU A 98 -12.07 19.57 0.38
N GLY A 99 -11.02 20.37 0.22
CA GLY A 99 -10.24 20.46 -1.02
C GLY A 99 -9.60 19.13 -1.42
N VAL A 100 -9.09 18.37 -0.44
CA VAL A 100 -8.54 17.02 -0.66
C VAL A 100 -9.64 16.04 -1.09
N LEU A 101 -10.84 16.08 -0.49
CA LEU A 101 -11.97 15.23 -0.87
C LEU A 101 -12.47 15.56 -2.29
N ASN A 102 -12.49 16.82 -2.68
CA ASN A 102 -12.81 17.20 -4.05
C ASN A 102 -11.77 16.60 -5.03
N THR A 103 -10.47 16.73 -4.70
CA THR A 103 -9.39 16.12 -5.49
C THR A 103 -9.49 14.60 -5.53
N PHE A 104 -9.92 13.97 -4.42
CA PHE A 104 -10.21 12.54 -4.37
C PHE A 104 -11.26 12.17 -5.42
N HIS A 105 -12.42 12.83 -5.39
CA HIS A 105 -13.53 12.53 -6.27
C HIS A 105 -13.22 12.79 -7.74
N GLU A 106 -12.56 13.91 -8.05
CA GLU A 106 -12.31 14.34 -9.42
C GLU A 106 -11.11 13.64 -10.09
N ARG A 107 -10.13 13.22 -9.29
CA ARG A 107 -8.85 12.75 -9.82
C ARG A 107 -8.38 11.42 -9.21
N SER A 108 -8.18 11.37 -7.88
CA SER A 108 -7.43 10.26 -7.27
C SER A 108 -8.19 8.94 -7.36
N VAL A 109 -9.49 8.96 -7.14
CA VAL A 109 -10.34 7.77 -7.18
C VAL A 109 -10.41 7.15 -8.58
N LEU A 110 -10.27 7.95 -9.63
CA LEU A 110 -10.26 7.47 -11.02
C LEU A 110 -8.99 6.69 -11.40
N THR A 111 -7.96 6.75 -10.58
CA THR A 111 -6.73 5.95 -10.76
C THR A 111 -6.82 4.57 -10.12
N LEU A 112 -7.93 4.29 -9.42
CA LEU A 112 -8.19 2.99 -8.82
C LEU A 112 -8.91 2.07 -9.82
N GLY A 113 -8.49 0.82 -9.85
CA GLY A 113 -9.08 -0.15 -10.77
C GLY A 113 -8.72 0.09 -12.24
N VAL A 114 -9.49 -0.54 -13.11
CA VAL A 114 -9.37 -0.47 -14.58
C VAL A 114 -10.43 0.48 -15.15
N GLU A 115 -10.33 0.78 -16.45
CA GLU A 115 -11.23 1.69 -17.14
C GLU A 115 -12.71 1.36 -16.92
N SER A 116 -13.06 0.07 -16.96
CA SER A 116 -14.44 -0.41 -16.77
C SER A 116 -14.97 -0.27 -15.35
N THR A 117 -14.10 -0.13 -14.34
CA THR A 117 -14.48 -0.09 -12.92
C THR A 117 -14.21 1.25 -12.23
N LYS A 118 -13.41 2.13 -12.81
CA LYS A 118 -13.00 3.41 -12.18
C LYS A 118 -14.18 4.30 -11.79
N TYR A 119 -15.24 4.32 -12.61
CA TYR A 119 -16.44 5.12 -12.33
C TYR A 119 -17.29 4.57 -11.18
N ILE A 120 -17.22 3.27 -10.91
CA ILE A 120 -17.86 2.67 -9.74
C ILE A 120 -17.13 3.18 -8.48
N TYR A 121 -15.80 3.19 -8.50
CA TYR A 121 -15.00 3.77 -7.43
C TYR A 121 -15.35 5.26 -7.23
N GLN A 122 -15.55 6.01 -8.29
CA GLN A 122 -15.90 7.42 -8.22
C GLN A 122 -17.29 7.65 -7.60
N GLN A 123 -18.31 6.92 -8.06
CA GLN A 123 -19.69 7.06 -7.58
C GLN A 123 -19.84 6.63 -6.13
N GLU A 124 -19.27 5.48 -5.77
CA GLU A 124 -19.45 4.88 -4.45
C GLU A 124 -18.41 5.34 -3.43
N GLY A 125 -17.20 5.73 -3.88
CA GLY A 125 -16.08 6.04 -3.00
C GLY A 125 -16.38 7.15 -2.01
N LEU A 126 -16.83 8.30 -2.48
CA LEU A 126 -17.18 9.42 -1.60
C LEU A 126 -18.47 9.15 -0.81
N ARG A 127 -19.46 8.51 -1.43
CA ARG A 127 -20.73 8.15 -0.78
C ARG A 127 -20.52 7.22 0.43
N LEU A 128 -19.65 6.23 0.28
CA LEU A 128 -19.28 5.32 1.36
C LEU A 128 -18.34 6.01 2.37
N ALA A 129 -17.39 6.83 1.92
CA ALA A 129 -16.48 7.54 2.81
C ALA A 129 -17.21 8.46 3.80
N ILE A 130 -18.27 9.15 3.36
CA ILE A 130 -19.10 9.98 4.22
C ILE A 130 -19.74 9.16 5.36
N LYS A 131 -20.09 7.90 5.11
CA LYS A 131 -20.74 7.03 6.09
C LYS A 131 -19.77 6.27 6.98
N HIS A 132 -18.52 6.06 6.51
CA HIS A 132 -17.55 5.19 7.16
C HIS A 132 -16.24 5.94 7.43
N PRO A 133 -15.97 6.38 8.68
CA PRO A 133 -14.80 7.18 9.02
C PRO A 133 -13.45 6.56 8.62
N PHE A 134 -13.32 5.23 8.72
CA PHE A 134 -12.11 4.53 8.30
C PHE A 134 -11.83 4.71 6.79
N LEU A 135 -12.87 4.71 5.96
CA LEU A 135 -12.75 4.95 4.53
C LEU A 135 -12.49 6.45 4.23
N MET A 136 -13.14 7.36 4.97
CA MET A 136 -12.88 8.81 4.86
C MET A 136 -11.41 9.13 5.09
N HIS A 137 -10.85 8.66 6.20
CA HIS A 137 -9.44 8.86 6.51
C HIS A 137 -8.52 8.22 5.47
N THR A 138 -8.87 7.05 4.97
CA THR A 138 -8.09 6.37 3.91
C THR A 138 -8.14 7.14 2.58
N ALA A 139 -9.29 7.68 2.19
CA ALA A 139 -9.45 8.49 0.99
C ALA A 139 -8.61 9.78 1.05
N LEU A 140 -8.60 10.45 2.22
CA LEU A 140 -7.75 11.62 2.46
C LEU A 140 -6.27 11.27 2.36
N ALA A 141 -5.82 10.21 3.02
CA ALA A 141 -4.43 9.76 2.98
C ALA A 141 -4.01 9.37 1.55
N LEU A 142 -4.82 8.61 0.84
CA LEU A 142 -4.59 8.23 -0.55
C LEU A 142 -4.38 9.46 -1.43
N THR A 143 -5.27 10.45 -1.32
CA THR A 143 -5.24 11.64 -2.16
C THR A 143 -4.00 12.51 -1.88
N MET A 144 -3.61 12.66 -0.62
CA MET A 144 -2.39 13.35 -0.25
C MET A 144 -1.15 12.62 -0.78
N THR A 145 -1.13 11.28 -0.68
CA THR A 145 -0.06 10.44 -1.25
C THR A 145 0.00 10.58 -2.77
N HIS A 146 -1.14 10.53 -3.46
CA HIS A 146 -1.22 10.73 -4.91
C HIS A 146 -0.72 12.13 -5.32
N SER A 147 -1.16 13.17 -4.63
CA SER A 147 -0.79 14.57 -4.94
C SER A 147 0.72 14.85 -4.83
N ARG A 148 1.44 14.06 -4.02
CA ARG A 148 2.91 14.18 -3.89
C ARG A 148 3.68 13.15 -4.74
N SER A 149 3.02 12.21 -5.40
CA SER A 149 3.67 11.11 -6.11
C SER A 149 4.57 11.57 -7.27
N ASP A 150 4.26 12.69 -7.89
CA ASP A 150 5.07 13.26 -8.97
C ASP A 150 6.43 13.81 -8.48
N ARG A 151 6.59 13.98 -7.15
CA ARG A 151 7.82 14.46 -6.53
C ARG A 151 8.46 13.33 -5.73
N LEU A 152 9.45 12.64 -6.31
CA LEU A 152 10.10 11.48 -5.68
C LEU A 152 10.62 11.79 -4.26
N SER A 153 11.21 12.97 -4.05
CA SER A 153 11.78 13.39 -2.76
C SER A 153 10.75 13.98 -1.77
N ALA A 154 9.47 14.13 -2.17
CA ALA A 154 8.46 14.72 -1.29
C ALA A 154 8.17 13.80 -0.09
N LYS A 155 8.36 14.36 1.11
CA LYS A 155 8.09 13.66 2.38
C LYS A 155 6.59 13.67 2.68
N GLN A 156 6.15 12.67 3.44
CA GLN A 156 4.81 12.64 4.00
C GLN A 156 4.59 13.82 4.95
N THR A 157 3.42 14.43 4.88
CA THR A 157 3.02 15.44 5.85
C THR A 157 2.50 14.77 7.12
N THR A 158 2.56 15.50 8.25
CA THR A 158 1.97 15.00 9.52
C THR A 158 0.50 14.67 9.37
N ARG A 159 -0.24 15.46 8.56
CA ARG A 159 -1.66 15.25 8.29
C ARG A 159 -1.91 13.98 7.49
N GLU A 160 -1.12 13.71 6.46
CA GLU A 160 -1.17 12.47 5.68
C GLU A 160 -0.95 11.24 6.57
N VAL A 161 0.09 11.28 7.41
CA VAL A 161 0.41 10.21 8.37
C VAL A 161 -0.72 10.02 9.39
N TYR A 162 -1.32 11.10 9.88
CA TYR A 162 -2.47 11.05 10.78
C TYR A 162 -3.66 10.33 10.14
N HIS A 163 -4.07 10.74 8.93
CA HIS A 163 -5.18 10.12 8.24
C HIS A 163 -4.91 8.67 7.89
N TRP A 164 -3.70 8.33 7.45
CA TRP A 164 -3.31 6.96 7.20
C TRP A 164 -3.44 6.10 8.47
N TYR A 165 -2.91 6.57 9.59
CA TYR A 165 -2.99 5.86 10.88
C TYR A 165 -4.44 5.67 11.34
N GLN A 166 -5.27 6.70 11.27
CA GLN A 166 -6.67 6.61 11.64
C GLN A 166 -7.44 5.65 10.73
N GLY A 167 -7.20 5.72 9.43
CA GLY A 167 -7.79 4.80 8.45
C GLY A 167 -7.47 3.35 8.79
N VAL A 168 -6.18 3.01 8.95
CA VAL A 168 -5.72 1.65 9.27
C VAL A 168 -6.23 1.17 10.63
N SER A 169 -6.15 2.01 11.67
CA SER A 169 -6.56 1.62 13.04
C SER A 169 -8.05 1.32 13.11
N GLN A 170 -8.88 2.17 12.52
CA GLN A 170 -10.34 1.98 12.51
C GLN A 170 -10.74 0.83 11.57
N PHE A 171 -10.05 0.65 10.45
CA PHE A 171 -10.26 -0.46 9.53
C PHE A 171 -10.01 -1.80 10.21
N ASN A 172 -8.84 -1.97 10.86
CA ASN A 172 -8.52 -3.19 11.59
C ASN A 172 -9.56 -3.51 12.68
N LYS A 173 -10.04 -2.48 13.39
CA LYS A 173 -11.10 -2.67 14.36
C LYS A 173 -12.41 -3.14 13.70
N LYS A 174 -12.73 -2.61 12.51
CA LYS A 174 -13.95 -2.98 11.78
C LYS A 174 -13.86 -4.40 11.23
N LEU A 175 -12.70 -4.86 10.77
CA LEU A 175 -12.51 -6.24 10.32
C LEU A 175 -12.78 -7.28 11.42
N SER A 176 -12.62 -6.91 12.68
CA SER A 176 -12.90 -7.78 13.84
C SER A 176 -14.36 -7.76 14.28
N ASP A 177 -15.22 -6.98 13.62
CA ASP A 177 -16.64 -6.87 13.98
C ASP A 177 -17.43 -8.08 13.40
N PRO A 178 -18.08 -8.91 14.24
CA PRO A 178 -18.80 -10.08 13.75
C PRO A 178 -20.10 -9.73 13.01
N GLN A 179 -20.59 -8.49 13.17
CA GLN A 179 -21.85 -8.04 12.57
C GLN A 179 -21.60 -6.84 11.64
N LEU A 180 -21.41 -7.13 10.35
CA LEU A 180 -21.18 -6.13 9.33
C LEU A 180 -22.44 -5.89 8.49
N THR A 181 -22.86 -4.65 8.37
CA THR A 181 -23.90 -4.22 7.42
C THR A 181 -23.39 -4.31 5.98
N SER A 182 -24.29 -4.34 5.00
CA SER A 182 -23.96 -4.33 3.58
C SER A 182 -23.04 -3.14 3.22
N SER A 183 -23.37 -1.95 3.70
CA SER A 183 -22.57 -0.74 3.44
C SER A 183 -21.16 -0.82 4.05
N GLU A 184 -21.00 -1.44 5.21
CA GLU A 184 -19.69 -1.64 5.84
C GLU A 184 -18.83 -2.64 5.05
N ARG A 185 -19.44 -3.72 4.53
CA ARG A 185 -18.75 -4.70 3.68
C ARG A 185 -18.23 -4.04 2.40
N ASP A 186 -19.02 -3.20 1.74
CA ASP A 186 -18.60 -2.44 0.57
C ASP A 186 -17.47 -1.46 0.92
N ALA A 187 -17.59 -0.76 2.05
CA ALA A 187 -16.55 0.15 2.54
C ALA A 187 -15.25 -0.58 2.90
N ILE A 188 -15.32 -1.80 3.43
CA ILE A 188 -14.14 -2.64 3.72
C ILE A 188 -13.37 -2.92 2.44
N TRP A 189 -14.04 -3.33 1.36
CA TRP A 189 -13.37 -3.55 0.08
C TRP A 189 -12.70 -2.27 -0.47
N MET A 190 -13.44 -1.17 -0.50
CA MET A 190 -12.91 0.11 -0.96
C MET A 190 -11.68 0.53 -0.16
N THR A 191 -11.72 0.38 1.15
CA THR A 191 -10.60 0.70 2.04
C THR A 191 -9.39 -0.20 1.78
N ALA A 192 -9.59 -1.51 1.63
CA ALA A 192 -8.52 -2.45 1.33
C ALA A 192 -7.84 -2.14 -0.01
N ALA A 193 -8.61 -1.78 -1.04
CA ALA A 193 -8.10 -1.36 -2.33
C ALA A 193 -7.23 -0.10 -2.22
N MET A 194 -7.71 0.93 -1.51
CA MET A 194 -7.00 2.19 -1.30
C MET A 194 -5.74 2.03 -0.45
N LEU A 195 -5.80 1.26 0.64
CA LEU A 195 -4.64 0.94 1.48
C LEU A 195 -3.57 0.19 0.69
N GLY A 196 -3.97 -0.70 -0.21
CA GLY A 196 -3.03 -1.37 -1.09
C GLY A 196 -2.24 -0.41 -1.99
N CYS A 197 -2.91 0.57 -2.59
CA CYS A 197 -2.25 1.59 -3.41
C CYS A 197 -1.33 2.49 -2.59
N THR A 198 -1.77 2.96 -1.41
CA THR A 198 -0.94 3.80 -0.52
C THR A 198 0.29 3.06 -0.01
N THR A 199 0.16 1.77 0.30
CA THR A 199 1.27 0.93 0.77
C THR A 199 2.29 0.66 -0.35
N LEU A 200 1.82 0.41 -1.57
CA LEU A 200 2.70 0.28 -2.74
C LEU A 200 3.46 1.59 -3.03
N ALA A 201 2.80 2.74 -2.86
CA ALA A 201 3.41 4.05 -3.07
C ALA A 201 4.46 4.43 -2.00
N HIS A 202 4.42 3.77 -0.84
CA HIS A 202 5.34 4.05 0.26
C HIS A 202 6.61 3.24 0.14
N VAL A 203 7.75 3.92 0.12
CA VAL A 203 9.08 3.35 0.26
C VAL A 203 9.82 4.06 1.38
N ASP A 204 10.57 3.33 2.19
CA ASP A 204 11.28 3.88 3.36
C ASP A 204 12.49 4.71 2.95
N SER A 205 13.16 4.35 1.87
CA SER A 205 14.33 5.02 1.32
C SER A 205 14.26 5.09 -0.20
N LEU A 206 14.86 6.13 -0.78
CA LEU A 206 15.13 6.22 -2.23
C LEU A 206 16.54 5.73 -2.59
N ASP A 207 17.31 5.28 -1.60
CA ASP A 207 18.63 4.71 -1.78
C ASP A 207 18.50 3.18 -1.96
N PRO A 208 18.85 2.62 -3.13
CA PRO A 208 18.81 1.18 -3.36
C PRO A 208 19.61 0.38 -2.32
N GLU A 209 20.73 0.92 -1.82
CA GLU A 209 21.55 0.27 -0.78
C GLU A 209 20.82 0.11 0.57
N GLN A 210 19.76 0.89 0.80
CA GLN A 210 18.94 0.82 1.99
C GLN A 210 17.59 0.13 1.75
N SER A 211 17.41 -0.43 0.57
CA SER A 211 16.17 -1.09 0.14
C SER A 211 16.36 -2.59 0.06
N TRP A 212 15.26 -3.34 0.21
CA TRP A 212 15.27 -4.78 -0.01
C TRP A 212 15.69 -5.10 -1.46
N PRO A 213 16.57 -6.07 -1.72
CA PRO A 213 17.16 -7.04 -0.78
C PRO A 213 18.55 -6.66 -0.23
N LEU A 214 19.03 -5.41 -0.41
CA LEU A 214 20.37 -4.97 0.02
C LEU A 214 20.43 -4.47 1.47
N ASN A 215 19.29 -3.99 2.02
CA ASN A 215 19.21 -3.52 3.40
C ASN A 215 19.53 -4.61 4.41
N ASP A 216 19.86 -4.23 5.65
CA ASP A 216 19.93 -5.19 6.76
C ASP A 216 18.56 -5.91 6.92
N PRO A 217 18.52 -7.25 7.10
CA PRO A 217 17.27 -7.98 7.25
C PRO A 217 16.36 -7.40 8.32
N SER A 218 15.09 -7.21 7.99
CA SER A 218 14.10 -6.61 8.88
C SER A 218 12.78 -7.40 8.82
N PRO A 219 12.06 -7.54 9.93
CA PRO A 219 10.71 -8.10 9.92
C PRO A 219 9.72 -7.29 9.06
N MET A 220 10.08 -6.04 8.71
CA MET A 220 9.29 -5.17 7.83
C MET A 220 9.61 -5.37 6.35
N ASP A 221 10.66 -6.15 6.02
CA ASP A 221 10.95 -6.48 4.63
C ASP A 221 9.72 -7.12 3.99
N LEU A 222 9.41 -6.70 2.76
CA LEU A 222 8.24 -7.18 2.01
C LEU A 222 6.88 -6.99 2.73
N ALA A 223 6.78 -6.09 3.73
CA ALA A 223 5.52 -5.83 4.43
C ALA A 223 4.40 -5.44 3.48
N TRP A 224 4.70 -4.72 2.41
CA TRP A 224 3.75 -4.37 1.37
C TRP A 224 3.19 -5.60 0.62
N LEU A 225 4.01 -6.63 0.43
CA LEU A 225 3.58 -7.90 -0.19
C LEU A 225 2.68 -8.69 0.77
N LYS A 226 3.03 -8.75 2.05
CA LYS A 226 2.22 -9.39 3.10
C LYS A 226 0.84 -8.72 3.22
N LEU A 227 0.78 -7.40 3.11
CA LEU A 227 -0.50 -6.66 3.10
C LEU A 227 -1.35 -6.95 1.85
N SER A 228 -0.73 -7.32 0.72
CA SER A 228 -1.46 -7.77 -0.46
C SER A 228 -2.24 -9.06 -0.21
N ASN A 229 -1.77 -9.94 0.68
CA ASN A 229 -2.51 -11.14 1.10
C ASN A 229 -3.76 -10.79 1.91
N GLY A 230 -3.72 -9.75 2.74
CA GLY A 230 -4.88 -9.26 3.49
C GLY A 230 -6.04 -8.79 2.60
N LYS A 231 -5.78 -8.45 1.34
CA LYS A 231 -6.85 -8.15 0.38
C LYS A 231 -7.74 -9.35 0.08
N LYS A 232 -7.22 -10.59 0.13
CA LYS A 232 -8.03 -11.79 -0.07
C LYS A 232 -9.05 -11.97 1.06
N GLU A 233 -8.64 -11.70 2.28
CA GLU A 233 -9.53 -11.73 3.44
C GLU A 233 -10.58 -10.62 3.36
N ALA A 234 -10.16 -9.40 3.01
CA ALA A 234 -11.10 -8.29 2.80
C ALA A 234 -12.09 -8.58 1.66
N TRP A 235 -11.65 -9.26 0.59
CA TRP A 235 -12.52 -9.72 -0.49
C TRP A 235 -13.55 -10.75 -0.01
N ALA A 236 -13.12 -11.74 0.77
CA ALA A 236 -14.00 -12.75 1.34
C ALA A 236 -15.02 -12.14 2.32
N ILE A 237 -14.59 -11.20 3.18
CA ILE A 237 -15.49 -10.48 4.10
C ILE A 237 -16.49 -9.61 3.34
N ALA A 238 -16.01 -8.88 2.33
CA ALA A 238 -16.84 -7.99 1.54
C ALA A 238 -17.90 -8.75 0.74
N ASP A 239 -17.57 -9.91 0.20
CA ASP A 239 -18.45 -10.72 -0.66
C ASP A 239 -19.23 -9.85 -1.66
N LEU A 240 -18.52 -9.26 -2.61
CA LEU A 240 -19.12 -8.32 -3.57
C LEU A 240 -20.17 -8.96 -4.49
N SER A 241 -20.28 -10.31 -4.51
CA SER A 241 -21.29 -11.03 -5.30
C SER A 241 -22.70 -10.94 -4.73
N ARG A 242 -22.83 -10.57 -3.44
CA ARG A 242 -24.13 -10.47 -2.78
C ARG A 242 -25.08 -9.47 -3.48
N PRO A 243 -26.40 -9.72 -3.49
CA PRO A 243 -27.38 -8.94 -4.26
C PRO A 243 -27.48 -7.46 -3.84
N ASP A 244 -27.18 -7.15 -2.57
CA ASP A 244 -27.29 -5.82 -1.96
C ASP A 244 -25.98 -5.02 -2.01
N SER A 245 -24.91 -5.56 -2.63
CA SER A 245 -23.66 -4.84 -2.81
C SER A 245 -23.78 -3.77 -3.91
N THR A 246 -23.41 -2.53 -3.60
CA THR A 246 -23.31 -1.44 -4.59
C THR A 246 -22.10 -1.61 -5.51
N LEU A 247 -21.16 -2.49 -5.14
CA LEU A 247 -19.95 -2.81 -5.88
C LEU A 247 -20.06 -4.11 -6.69
N ARG A 248 -21.25 -4.71 -6.78
CA ARG A 248 -21.46 -6.01 -7.43
C ARG A 248 -20.94 -6.06 -8.87
N SER A 249 -20.99 -4.95 -9.59
CA SER A 249 -20.48 -4.87 -10.97
C SER A 249 -18.97 -5.15 -11.09
N PHE A 250 -18.18 -5.07 -10.02
CA PHE A 250 -16.79 -5.51 -10.03
C PHE A 250 -16.64 -7.01 -10.31
N VAL A 251 -17.57 -7.83 -9.83
CA VAL A 251 -17.52 -9.29 -9.95
C VAL A 251 -18.37 -9.85 -11.09
N THR A 252 -19.19 -9.03 -11.70
CA THR A 252 -20.03 -9.42 -12.85
C THR A 252 -19.47 -8.91 -14.17
N GLY A 253 -18.43 -8.10 -14.15
CA GLY A 253 -17.77 -7.54 -15.33
C GLY A 253 -16.57 -8.36 -15.80
N PRO A 254 -16.06 -8.08 -17.00
CA PRO A 254 -14.92 -8.79 -17.60
C PRO A 254 -13.61 -8.63 -16.80
N ALA A 255 -13.51 -7.61 -15.97
CA ALA A 255 -12.31 -7.34 -15.16
C ALA A 255 -11.99 -8.46 -14.15
N ILE A 256 -12.97 -9.31 -13.78
CA ILE A 256 -12.74 -10.42 -12.84
C ILE A 256 -11.90 -11.52 -13.49
N ASP A 257 -12.03 -11.73 -14.81
CA ASP A 257 -11.30 -12.77 -15.52
C ASP A 257 -9.79 -12.52 -15.50
N ASP A 258 -9.38 -11.27 -15.38
CA ASP A 258 -7.97 -10.86 -15.26
C ASP A 258 -7.33 -11.28 -13.92
N PHE A 259 -8.13 -11.58 -12.90
CA PHE A 259 -7.65 -12.11 -11.62
C PHE A 259 -7.48 -13.64 -11.61
N VAL A 260 -8.03 -14.35 -12.60
CA VAL A 260 -7.96 -15.81 -12.63
C VAL A 260 -6.67 -16.25 -13.31
N ILE A 261 -5.66 -16.60 -12.52
CA ILE A 261 -4.46 -17.26 -13.04
C ILE A 261 -4.75 -18.77 -13.17
N LYS A 262 -4.73 -19.29 -14.39
CA LYS A 262 -4.74 -20.74 -14.64
C LYS A 262 -3.35 -21.28 -14.30
N THR A 263 -3.19 -21.89 -13.14
CA THR A 263 -1.90 -22.36 -12.61
C THR A 263 -1.25 -23.49 -13.41
N THR A 264 -2.00 -24.14 -14.28
CA THR A 264 -1.56 -25.32 -15.09
C THR A 264 -1.12 -24.97 -16.52
N ASP A 265 -0.98 -23.69 -16.84
CA ASP A 265 -0.67 -23.25 -18.20
C ASP A 265 0.84 -23.27 -18.47
N LEU A 266 1.34 -24.40 -18.95
CA LEU A 266 2.75 -24.57 -19.37
C LEU A 266 3.15 -23.67 -20.54
N GLU A 267 2.18 -23.18 -21.33
CA GLU A 267 2.45 -22.24 -22.42
C GLU A 267 3.03 -20.90 -21.90
N ALA A 268 2.69 -20.53 -20.66
CA ALA A 268 3.25 -19.32 -20.05
C ALA A 268 4.78 -19.36 -19.93
N PHE A 269 5.38 -20.55 -19.74
CA PHE A 269 6.83 -20.69 -19.65
C PHE A 269 7.54 -20.38 -20.96
N LYS A 270 6.86 -20.53 -22.10
CA LYS A 270 7.44 -20.21 -23.43
C LYS A 270 7.72 -18.73 -23.62
N ALA A 271 7.08 -17.86 -22.87
CA ALA A 271 7.32 -16.42 -22.91
C ALA A 271 8.54 -16.00 -22.07
N LEU A 272 9.05 -16.88 -21.21
CA LEU A 272 10.24 -16.65 -20.40
C LEU A 272 11.50 -17.07 -21.15
N PRO A 273 12.67 -16.43 -20.85
CA PRO A 273 13.95 -16.93 -21.35
C PRO A 273 14.19 -18.38 -20.94
N HIS A 274 14.73 -19.17 -21.87
CA HIS A 274 15.03 -20.58 -21.62
C HIS A 274 15.94 -20.76 -20.40
N GLU A 275 16.91 -19.88 -20.22
CA GLU A 275 17.83 -19.88 -19.08
C GLU A 275 17.10 -19.72 -17.73
N MET A 276 16.07 -18.88 -17.67
CA MET A 276 15.24 -18.73 -16.47
C MET A 276 14.43 -20.01 -16.20
N VAL A 277 13.86 -20.59 -17.24
CA VAL A 277 13.10 -21.85 -17.15
C VAL A 277 13.98 -23.00 -16.63
N GLU A 278 15.21 -23.12 -17.16
CA GLU A 278 16.19 -24.12 -16.70
C GLU A 278 16.62 -23.90 -15.25
N LEU A 279 17.01 -22.67 -14.89
CA LEU A 279 17.48 -22.35 -13.54
C LEU A 279 16.40 -22.60 -12.48
N CYS A 280 15.13 -22.30 -12.80
CA CYS A 280 14.01 -22.56 -11.89
C CYS A 280 13.55 -24.03 -11.94
N GLY A 281 14.17 -24.91 -12.73
CA GLY A 281 13.80 -26.34 -12.85
C GLY A 281 12.38 -26.54 -13.39
N LEU A 282 11.91 -25.64 -14.26
CA LEU A 282 10.56 -25.69 -14.81
C LEU A 282 10.56 -26.59 -16.06
N ASN A 283 9.64 -27.56 -16.07
CA ASN A 283 9.48 -28.50 -17.19
C ASN A 283 8.04 -29.03 -17.20
N SER A 284 7.75 -29.93 -18.12
CA SER A 284 6.40 -30.57 -18.25
C SER A 284 5.94 -31.40 -17.05
N PHE A 285 6.84 -31.72 -16.12
CA PHE A 285 6.56 -32.50 -14.92
C PHE A 285 6.52 -31.61 -13.65
N SER A 286 6.97 -30.36 -13.74
CA SER A 286 6.90 -29.44 -12.61
C SER A 286 5.45 -29.06 -12.32
N THR A 287 5.07 -29.08 -11.04
CA THR A 287 3.75 -28.67 -10.56
C THR A 287 3.88 -27.64 -9.45
N PRO A 288 2.81 -26.94 -9.10
CA PRO A 288 2.82 -26.02 -7.96
C PRO A 288 3.31 -26.65 -6.65
N GLU A 289 3.02 -27.93 -6.44
CA GLU A 289 3.40 -28.67 -5.23
C GLU A 289 4.84 -29.17 -5.24
N SER A 290 5.40 -29.44 -6.43
CA SER A 290 6.76 -29.98 -6.58
C SER A 290 7.82 -28.92 -6.78
N ASN A 291 7.44 -27.70 -7.19
CA ASN A 291 8.37 -26.62 -7.52
C ASN A 291 7.87 -25.26 -7.01
N PRO A 292 8.54 -24.64 -6.04
CA PRO A 292 8.09 -23.38 -5.43
C PRO A 292 8.08 -22.18 -6.40
N TYR A 293 8.83 -22.25 -7.51
CA TYR A 293 8.86 -21.18 -8.52
C TYR A 293 7.70 -21.29 -9.53
N HIS A 294 7.06 -22.46 -9.64
CA HIS A 294 6.13 -22.81 -10.72
C HIS A 294 5.04 -21.74 -10.92
N VAL A 295 4.29 -21.42 -9.87
CA VAL A 295 3.15 -20.48 -9.95
C VAL A 295 3.60 -19.08 -10.31
N SER A 296 4.67 -18.59 -9.65
CA SER A 296 5.19 -17.25 -9.89
C SER A 296 5.82 -17.10 -11.27
N ALA A 297 6.55 -18.12 -11.74
CA ALA A 297 7.10 -18.13 -13.10
C ALA A 297 6.00 -18.17 -14.16
N ALA A 298 4.97 -19.02 -13.98
CA ALA A 298 3.83 -19.04 -14.89
C ALA A 298 3.08 -17.69 -14.92
N GLY A 299 2.89 -17.08 -13.74
CA GLY A 299 2.33 -15.73 -13.61
C GLY A 299 3.17 -14.69 -14.36
N LEU A 300 4.49 -14.72 -14.18
CA LEU A 300 5.42 -13.81 -14.87
C LEU A 300 5.37 -14.01 -16.39
N GLY A 301 5.40 -15.26 -16.89
CA GLY A 301 5.35 -15.55 -18.32
C GLY A 301 4.10 -14.98 -19.00
N ARG A 302 2.97 -14.95 -18.31
CA ARG A 302 1.75 -14.30 -18.82
C ARG A 302 1.84 -12.78 -18.86
N LEU A 303 2.66 -12.18 -18.01
CA LEU A 303 2.83 -10.73 -17.97
C LEU A 303 3.82 -10.22 -19.02
N VAL A 304 4.74 -11.05 -19.49
CA VAL A 304 5.75 -10.64 -20.50
C VAL A 304 5.12 -9.97 -21.74
N PRO A 305 4.03 -10.47 -22.35
CA PRO A 305 3.39 -9.81 -23.49
C PRO A 305 2.43 -8.67 -23.10
N VAL A 306 2.28 -8.33 -21.81
CA VAL A 306 1.26 -7.40 -21.33
C VAL A 306 1.87 -6.03 -21.06
N GLU A 307 1.32 -5.00 -21.70
CA GLU A 307 1.70 -3.61 -21.41
C GLU A 307 1.23 -3.18 -20.02
N SER A 308 2.13 -2.55 -19.24
CA SER A 308 1.80 -1.95 -17.96
C SER A 308 1.04 -0.65 -18.17
N CYS A 309 -0.27 -0.68 -17.98
CA CYS A 309 -1.17 0.47 -18.05
C CYS A 309 -2.35 0.27 -17.09
N GLN A 310 -3.19 1.29 -16.94
CA GLN A 310 -4.34 1.21 -16.04
C GLN A 310 -5.28 0.05 -16.40
N GLU A 311 -5.49 -0.22 -17.68
CA GLU A 311 -6.39 -1.29 -18.15
C GLU A 311 -5.90 -2.69 -17.74
N ASN A 312 -4.59 -2.89 -17.71
CA ASN A 312 -4.00 -4.20 -17.42
C ASN A 312 -3.54 -4.36 -15.96
N ILE A 313 -3.70 -3.35 -15.11
CA ILE A 313 -3.11 -3.35 -13.76
C ILE A 313 -3.58 -4.53 -12.89
N LEU A 314 -4.80 -5.01 -13.10
CA LEU A 314 -5.34 -6.14 -12.37
C LEU A 314 -4.59 -7.45 -12.69
N LYS A 315 -4.07 -7.62 -13.91
CA LYS A 315 -3.23 -8.76 -14.29
C LYS A 315 -1.92 -8.77 -13.49
N PHE A 316 -1.31 -7.59 -13.31
CA PHE A 316 -0.13 -7.45 -12.46
C PHE A 316 -0.45 -7.71 -10.99
N PHE A 317 -1.58 -7.25 -10.48
CA PHE A 317 -1.99 -7.55 -9.10
C PHE A 317 -2.36 -9.02 -8.89
N ALA A 318 -2.87 -9.70 -9.93
CA ALA A 318 -3.11 -11.13 -9.88
C ALA A 318 -1.82 -11.91 -9.63
N PHE A 319 -0.69 -11.51 -10.22
CA PHE A 319 0.62 -12.10 -9.92
C PHE A 319 0.94 -12.07 -8.42
N LEU A 320 0.81 -10.90 -7.78
CA LEU A 320 1.03 -10.76 -6.33
C LEU A 320 0.04 -11.59 -5.51
N GLY A 321 -1.23 -11.59 -5.94
CA GLY A 321 -2.30 -12.30 -5.26
C GLY A 321 -2.20 -13.82 -5.33
N HIS A 322 -1.49 -14.39 -6.29
CA HIS A 322 -1.35 -15.84 -6.47
C HIS A 322 0.02 -16.39 -6.04
N MET A 323 0.89 -15.55 -5.50
CA MET A 323 2.15 -16.05 -4.90
C MET A 323 1.85 -17.07 -3.81
N THR A 324 2.52 -18.23 -3.89
CA THR A 324 2.41 -19.25 -2.86
C THR A 324 3.19 -18.89 -1.61
N PRO A 325 2.84 -19.40 -0.43
CA PRO A 325 3.61 -19.21 0.80
C PRO A 325 5.08 -19.66 0.66
N GLU A 326 5.33 -20.73 -0.10
CA GLU A 326 6.68 -21.26 -0.36
C GLU A 326 7.51 -20.25 -1.14
N PHE A 327 6.95 -19.65 -2.20
CA PHE A 327 7.65 -18.62 -2.96
C PHE A 327 7.89 -17.35 -2.12
N GLN A 328 6.91 -16.94 -1.30
CA GLN A 328 7.09 -15.82 -0.37
C GLN A 328 8.21 -16.11 0.64
N GLY A 329 8.30 -17.33 1.15
CA GLY A 329 9.41 -17.76 2.01
C GLY A 329 10.77 -17.65 1.32
N LEU A 330 10.85 -17.98 0.02
CA LEU A 330 12.09 -17.80 -0.76
C LEU A 330 12.46 -16.31 -0.89
N LEU A 331 11.50 -15.41 -1.09
CA LEU A 331 11.77 -13.97 -1.08
C LEU A 331 12.25 -13.47 0.28
N GLU A 332 11.68 -13.98 1.39
CA GLU A 332 12.11 -13.61 2.74
C GLU A 332 13.56 -13.98 3.04
N ILE A 333 14.02 -15.14 2.55
CA ILE A 333 15.42 -15.57 2.67
C ILE A 333 16.31 -15.03 1.54
N ARG A 334 15.75 -14.21 0.65
CA ARG A 334 16.46 -13.57 -0.48
C ARG A 334 17.04 -14.59 -1.45
N ASP A 335 16.31 -15.66 -1.74
CA ASP A 335 16.72 -16.65 -2.73
C ASP A 335 16.95 -15.96 -4.10
N PRO A 336 18.09 -16.19 -4.77
CA PRO A 336 18.46 -15.44 -5.97
C PRO A 336 17.49 -15.63 -7.15
N LEU A 337 16.86 -16.80 -7.28
CA LEU A 337 15.93 -17.04 -8.39
C LEU A 337 14.56 -16.43 -8.08
N ALA A 338 14.12 -16.45 -6.82
CA ALA A 338 12.92 -15.75 -6.41
C ALA A 338 13.08 -14.23 -6.56
N VAL A 339 14.25 -13.67 -6.18
CA VAL A 339 14.60 -12.26 -6.40
C VAL A 339 14.61 -11.92 -7.89
N LEU A 340 15.16 -12.80 -8.74
CA LEU A 340 15.18 -12.61 -10.19
C LEU A 340 13.76 -12.57 -10.79
N ILE A 341 12.87 -13.48 -10.39
CA ILE A 341 11.46 -13.48 -10.82
C ILE A 341 10.76 -12.18 -10.38
N MET A 342 10.99 -11.74 -9.14
CA MET A 342 10.44 -10.49 -8.62
C MET A 342 11.01 -9.27 -9.35
N LEU A 343 12.30 -9.27 -9.68
CA LEU A 343 12.95 -8.21 -10.46
C LEU A 343 12.29 -8.07 -11.84
N TRP A 344 12.10 -9.17 -12.55
CA TRP A 344 11.41 -9.16 -13.86
C TRP A 344 9.97 -8.66 -13.74
N TYR A 345 9.24 -9.12 -12.71
CA TYR A 345 7.89 -8.63 -12.45
C TYR A 345 7.87 -7.11 -12.21
N GLN A 346 8.74 -6.59 -11.36
CA GLN A 346 8.77 -5.14 -11.07
C GLN A 346 9.24 -4.32 -12.29
N THR A 347 10.14 -4.86 -13.10
CA THR A 347 10.55 -4.22 -14.37
C THR A 347 9.37 -4.11 -15.32
N LEU A 348 8.62 -5.18 -15.52
CA LEU A 348 7.41 -5.16 -16.36
C LEU A 348 6.35 -4.21 -15.80
N LEU A 349 6.13 -4.21 -14.48
CA LEU A 349 5.17 -3.32 -13.82
C LEU A 349 5.57 -1.84 -13.95
N GLY A 350 6.85 -1.52 -13.91
CA GLY A 350 7.40 -0.17 -14.05
C GLY A 350 7.60 0.28 -15.50
N ALA A 351 7.51 -0.64 -16.47
CA ALA A 351 7.75 -0.34 -17.87
C ALA A 351 6.62 0.51 -18.49
N GLY A 352 7.03 1.40 -19.39
CA GLY A 352 6.10 2.17 -20.21
C GLY A 352 5.55 3.46 -19.57
N ASN A 353 4.81 4.22 -20.38
CA ASN A 353 4.25 5.51 -19.98
C ASN A 353 2.97 5.38 -19.11
N GLY A 354 2.48 4.15 -18.92
CA GLY A 354 1.24 3.84 -18.20
C GLY A 354 1.43 3.38 -16.76
N ALA A 355 2.68 3.35 -16.26
CA ALA A 355 2.97 2.93 -14.89
C ALA A 355 2.15 3.74 -13.87
N GLN A 356 1.44 3.05 -13.01
CA GLN A 356 0.58 3.68 -12.03
C GLN A 356 1.40 4.47 -11.00
N TRP A 357 0.91 5.65 -10.59
CA TRP A 357 1.62 6.53 -9.65
C TRP A 357 2.02 5.82 -8.35
N TYR A 358 1.23 4.86 -7.90
CA TYR A 358 1.48 4.13 -6.65
C TYR A 358 2.54 3.02 -6.77
N THR A 359 2.92 2.61 -7.98
CA THR A 359 4.00 1.63 -8.19
C THR A 359 5.34 2.28 -8.50
N LYS A 360 5.34 3.49 -9.06
CA LYS A 360 6.48 4.17 -9.66
C LYS A 360 7.73 4.26 -8.75
N LYS A 361 7.56 4.66 -7.48
CA LYS A 361 8.73 4.80 -6.57
C LYS A 361 9.32 3.45 -6.23
N ARG A 362 8.47 2.47 -5.95
CA ARG A 362 8.88 1.13 -5.58
C ARG A 362 9.60 0.43 -6.71
N THR A 363 9.01 0.41 -7.91
CA THR A 363 9.64 -0.22 -9.06
C THR A 363 10.99 0.42 -9.39
N LEU A 364 11.11 1.75 -9.26
CA LEU A 364 12.39 2.43 -9.50
C LEU A 364 13.48 1.98 -8.51
N VAL A 365 13.19 1.98 -7.21
CA VAL A 365 14.21 1.78 -6.17
C VAL A 365 14.51 0.30 -5.95
N GLU A 366 13.46 -0.54 -5.82
CA GLU A 366 13.66 -1.96 -5.54
C GLU A 366 14.20 -2.73 -6.76
N THR A 367 13.88 -2.30 -7.99
CA THR A 367 14.48 -2.89 -9.20
C THR A 367 15.99 -2.69 -9.19
N GLU A 368 16.46 -1.47 -8.92
CA GLU A 368 17.90 -1.17 -8.85
C GLU A 368 18.59 -1.93 -7.71
N ALA A 369 17.95 -2.01 -6.55
CA ALA A 369 18.45 -2.79 -5.41
C ALA A 369 18.58 -4.29 -5.74
N MET A 370 17.58 -4.88 -6.41
CA MET A 370 17.62 -6.29 -6.82
C MET A 370 18.70 -6.56 -7.87
N ILE A 371 18.92 -5.65 -8.83
CA ILE A 371 20.00 -5.76 -9.80
C ILE A 371 21.35 -5.78 -9.07
N TYR A 372 21.62 -4.80 -8.19
CA TYR A 372 22.86 -4.74 -7.43
C TYR A 372 23.07 -5.97 -6.54
N TYR A 373 22.01 -6.48 -5.91
CA TYR A 373 22.07 -7.70 -5.11
C TYR A 373 22.50 -8.90 -5.94
N LEU A 374 21.85 -9.13 -7.09
CA LEU A 374 22.15 -10.27 -7.95
C LEU A 374 23.54 -10.17 -8.58
N GLU A 375 23.97 -8.98 -8.99
CA GLU A 375 25.31 -8.77 -9.54
C GLU A 375 26.43 -8.99 -8.52
N ARG A 376 26.26 -8.49 -7.30
CA ARG A 376 27.30 -8.53 -6.26
C ARG A 376 27.45 -9.90 -5.62
N TYR A 377 26.35 -10.55 -5.34
CA TYR A 377 26.35 -11.75 -4.52
C TYR A 377 26.06 -13.03 -5.30
N HIS A 378 25.45 -12.93 -6.49
CA HIS A 378 24.97 -14.07 -7.25
C HIS A 378 25.43 -14.08 -8.72
N SER A 379 26.48 -13.33 -9.07
CA SER A 379 27.09 -13.34 -10.41
C SER A 379 27.63 -14.72 -10.83
N HIS A 380 27.87 -15.62 -9.88
CA HIS A 380 28.30 -16.99 -10.11
C HIS A 380 27.17 -17.91 -10.59
N VAL A 381 25.90 -17.51 -10.47
CA VAL A 381 24.75 -18.28 -10.96
C VAL A 381 24.78 -18.28 -12.49
N PRO A 382 24.70 -19.44 -13.13
CA PRO A 382 24.75 -19.55 -14.59
C PRO A 382 23.77 -18.60 -15.28
N ASN A 383 24.19 -17.94 -16.33
CA ASN A 383 23.37 -17.03 -17.14
C ASN A 383 22.80 -15.80 -16.40
N MET A 384 23.16 -15.54 -15.14
CA MET A 384 22.63 -14.39 -14.39
C MET A 384 22.87 -13.08 -15.14
N ALA A 385 24.07 -12.83 -15.64
CA ALA A 385 24.39 -11.62 -16.40
C ALA A 385 23.47 -11.41 -17.60
N LYS A 386 23.17 -12.47 -18.36
CA LYS A 386 22.25 -12.43 -19.49
C LYS A 386 20.80 -12.13 -19.05
N LEU A 387 20.36 -12.74 -17.96
CA LEU A 387 19.02 -12.54 -17.43
C LEU A 387 18.82 -11.14 -16.80
N LEU A 388 19.89 -10.44 -16.48
CA LEU A 388 19.86 -9.05 -16.02
C LEU A 388 19.89 -8.02 -17.16
N GLU A 389 20.09 -8.42 -18.42
CA GLU A 389 20.05 -7.48 -19.56
C GLU A 389 18.68 -6.87 -19.79
N PHE A 390 17.60 -7.62 -19.59
CA PHE A 390 16.24 -7.11 -19.76
C PHE A 390 15.84 -6.11 -18.66
N PRO A 391 16.10 -6.36 -17.36
CA PRO A 391 15.77 -5.41 -16.30
C PRO A 391 16.59 -4.11 -16.32
N LYS A 392 17.79 -4.09 -16.88
CA LYS A 392 18.66 -2.90 -17.03
C LYS A 392 18.21 -1.99 -18.15
#